data_ef4354761a7cc8aa1043ed9010fc094f
#
_entry.id   ef4354761a7cc8aa1043ed9010fc094f
#
_cell.length_a   1.000
_cell.length_b   1.000
_cell.length_c   1.000
_cell.angle_alpha   90.00
_cell.angle_beta   90.00
_cell.angle_gamma   90.00
#
_symmetry.space_group_name_H-M   'P 1'
#
loop_
_entity.id
_entity.type
_entity.pdbx_description
1 polymer ?
#
loop_
_entity_poly.entity_id
_entity_poly.type
_entity_poly.pdbx_seq_one_letter_code
_entity_poly.pdbx_strand_id
1 'polypeptide(L)'
;MRRRIEYRLPYSRKSRRSRFLWLLALLGLSVAGWIWWHARETRAPATKEKTTPVPPTFQHVPQPKPPSAKVQGQPPPRTVPVLPPRPIAKPGPAPTPPGVFPHPVQNVLEAQLALARQGIGSGSLDGLLGPQTRAALRTFQQKERLPVTGTLDPATQERLLLATAPYTTYIVTTNGLARLQPLSRTWLGKSQQTALDYESILELVAETSHSHPNLIRRLNPAVDWTNVVAGTTLQVPNIAYTDPDAKAAFATISLSGKVLEAFDAHTNLLVHFPCSIAQRVEKRPIGELHVAVIAPNPNYTFDPDVFPESAEARQLQTKLVLPPGPNNPVGVAWIGLDKPGYGIHGTPTPEQVGRTESHGCFRLANWNAEYLLKLVWVGMPVYVEP
;
A
#
# COMPACT_ATOMS: atom_id res chain seq x y z
N MET A 1 -18.70 -35.36 -55.15
CA MET A 1 -19.55 -34.16 -55.41
C MET A 1 -19.66 -33.36 -54.14
N ARG A 2 -18.88 -32.30 -54.00
CA ARG A 2 -19.00 -31.39 -52.85
C ARG A 2 -19.46 -30.02 -53.41
N ARG A 3 -20.65 -29.56 -53.02
CA ARG A 3 -21.18 -28.24 -53.36
C ARG A 3 -20.59 -27.20 -52.40
N ARG A 4 -19.91 -26.20 -52.94
CA ARG A 4 -19.47 -24.98 -52.29
C ARG A 4 -20.63 -24.00 -52.27
N ILE A 5 -21.05 -23.49 -51.12
CA ILE A 5 -22.02 -22.41 -50.96
C ILE A 5 -21.22 -21.15 -50.75
N GLU A 6 -21.26 -20.21 -51.69
CA GLU A 6 -20.72 -18.88 -51.59
C GLU A 6 -21.82 -17.92 -51.04
N TYR A 7 -21.54 -17.33 -49.88
CA TYR A 7 -22.37 -16.23 -49.35
C TYR A 7 -21.82 -14.89 -49.85
N ARG A 8 -22.58 -14.21 -50.73
CA ARG A 8 -22.36 -12.79 -51.10
C ARG A 8 -23.10 -11.89 -50.10
N LEU A 9 -22.37 -11.04 -49.39
CA LEU A 9 -22.92 -9.96 -48.58
C LEU A 9 -23.18 -8.72 -49.48
N PRO A 10 -24.30 -8.02 -49.35
CA PRO A 10 -24.57 -6.81 -50.13
C PRO A 10 -23.78 -5.61 -49.53
N TYR A 11 -22.94 -5.03 -50.35
CA TYR A 11 -22.19 -3.79 -50.06
C TYR A 11 -23.08 -2.57 -50.24
N SER A 12 -23.57 -1.95 -49.17
CA SER A 12 -24.32 -0.70 -49.20
C SER A 12 -23.35 0.50 -49.22
N ARG A 13 -23.24 1.17 -50.35
CA ARG A 13 -22.57 2.46 -50.54
C ARG A 13 -23.33 3.58 -49.81
N LYS A 14 -22.98 3.92 -48.57
CA LYS A 14 -23.43 5.15 -47.92
C LYS A 14 -22.62 6.34 -48.47
N SER A 15 -23.37 7.34 -48.98
CA SER A 15 -22.84 8.49 -49.71
C SER A 15 -21.90 9.36 -48.88
N ARG A 16 -20.76 9.78 -49.45
CA ARG A 16 -19.75 10.68 -48.85
C ARG A 16 -20.29 12.06 -48.43
N ARG A 17 -21.48 12.46 -48.93
CA ARG A 17 -22.10 13.76 -48.60
C ARG A 17 -22.63 13.89 -47.18
N SER A 18 -23.08 12.81 -46.55
CA SER A 18 -23.58 12.81 -45.17
C SER A 18 -22.49 13.05 -44.14
N ARG A 19 -21.27 12.57 -44.38
CA ARG A 19 -20.15 12.74 -43.43
C ARG A 19 -19.61 14.18 -43.39
N PHE A 20 -19.66 14.87 -44.50
CA PHE A 20 -19.19 16.27 -44.57
C PHE A 20 -20.15 17.26 -43.85
N LEU A 21 -21.45 17.02 -43.90
CA LEU A 21 -22.43 17.81 -43.15
C LEU A 21 -22.34 17.61 -41.64
N TRP A 22 -22.02 16.42 -41.17
CA TRP A 22 -21.80 16.16 -39.72
C TRP A 22 -20.52 16.82 -39.18
N LEU A 23 -19.46 16.90 -39.99
CA LEU A 23 -18.23 17.59 -39.59
C LEU A 23 -18.43 19.10 -39.49
N LEU A 24 -19.21 19.69 -40.37
CA LEU A 24 -19.55 21.13 -40.31
C LEU A 24 -20.45 21.45 -39.09
N ALA A 25 -21.36 20.58 -38.73
CA ALA A 25 -22.21 20.74 -37.54
C ALA A 25 -21.41 20.66 -36.24
N LEU A 26 -20.43 19.74 -36.15
CA LEU A 26 -19.54 19.63 -34.99
C LEU A 26 -18.58 20.82 -34.87
N LEU A 27 -18.09 21.36 -35.98
CA LEU A 27 -17.28 22.59 -36.00
C LEU A 27 -18.05 23.81 -35.51
N GLY A 28 -19.33 23.94 -35.95
CA GLY A 28 -20.22 25.00 -35.50
C GLY A 28 -20.52 24.98 -34.01
N LEU A 29 -20.72 23.79 -33.43
CA LEU A 29 -20.96 23.63 -32.01
C LEU A 29 -19.69 23.91 -31.14
N SER A 30 -18.51 23.60 -31.64
CA SER A 30 -17.27 23.90 -30.93
C SER A 30 -16.94 25.40 -30.96
N VAL A 31 -17.21 26.10 -32.03
CA VAL A 31 -17.04 27.57 -32.12
C VAL A 31 -18.06 28.28 -31.22
N ALA A 32 -19.33 27.85 -31.22
CA ALA A 32 -20.34 28.42 -30.32
C ALA A 32 -20.02 28.19 -28.84
N GLY A 33 -19.50 27.00 -28.48
CA GLY A 33 -19.03 26.69 -27.14
C GLY A 33 -17.84 27.56 -26.70
N TRP A 34 -16.90 27.80 -27.61
CA TRP A 34 -15.75 28.65 -27.35
C TRP A 34 -16.12 30.12 -27.14
N ILE A 35 -17.05 30.66 -27.99
CA ILE A 35 -17.56 32.03 -27.83
C ILE A 35 -18.36 32.19 -26.54
N TRP A 36 -19.17 31.20 -26.16
CA TRP A 36 -19.94 31.23 -24.91
C TRP A 36 -19.00 31.17 -23.65
N TRP A 37 -17.92 30.40 -23.73
CA TRP A 37 -16.91 30.32 -22.68
C TRP A 37 -16.18 31.67 -22.49
N HIS A 38 -15.67 32.27 -23.58
CA HIS A 38 -14.99 33.58 -23.51
C HIS A 38 -15.91 34.75 -23.13
N ALA A 39 -17.18 34.74 -23.51
CA ALA A 39 -18.13 35.72 -23.06
C ALA A 39 -18.47 35.67 -21.57
N ARG A 40 -18.16 34.56 -20.92
CA ARG A 40 -18.33 34.38 -19.47
C ARG A 40 -17.15 34.93 -18.67
N GLU A 41 -15.95 34.87 -19.21
CA GLU A 41 -14.75 35.39 -18.55
C GLU A 41 -14.67 36.93 -18.56
N THR A 42 -15.37 37.61 -19.44
CA THR A 42 -15.32 39.08 -19.52
C THR A 42 -16.31 39.80 -18.61
N ARG A 43 -17.18 39.09 -17.86
CA ARG A 43 -18.01 39.70 -16.81
C ARG A 43 -17.33 39.58 -15.45
N ALA A 44 -16.44 40.55 -15.16
CA ALA A 44 -15.95 40.75 -13.81
C ALA A 44 -17.13 41.18 -12.89
N PRO A 45 -17.32 40.55 -11.72
CA PRO A 45 -18.32 41.04 -10.76
C PRO A 45 -17.84 42.36 -10.16
N ALA A 46 -18.75 43.34 -10.10
CA ALA A 46 -18.53 44.62 -9.46
C ALA A 46 -18.03 44.42 -8.00
N THR A 47 -16.86 44.92 -7.70
CA THR A 47 -16.27 44.96 -6.36
C THR A 47 -17.17 45.78 -5.42
N LYS A 48 -17.87 45.09 -4.53
CA LYS A 48 -18.39 45.71 -3.30
C LYS A 48 -17.23 45.90 -2.38
N GLU A 49 -16.89 47.15 -2.09
CA GLU A 49 -15.96 47.58 -1.07
C GLU A 49 -16.37 47.00 0.28
N LYS A 50 -15.63 45.99 0.77
CA LYS A 50 -15.78 45.47 2.13
C LYS A 50 -14.95 46.36 3.05
N THR A 51 -15.64 47.16 3.84
CA THR A 51 -15.07 47.78 5.05
C THR A 51 -14.47 46.70 5.92
N THR A 52 -13.19 46.74 6.14
CA THR A 52 -12.43 45.92 7.10
C THR A 52 -12.90 46.24 8.51
N PRO A 53 -13.31 45.24 9.31
CA PRO A 53 -13.52 45.46 10.74
C PRO A 53 -12.17 45.66 11.40
N VAL A 54 -12.05 46.75 12.18
CA VAL A 54 -10.93 47.00 13.08
C VAL A 54 -10.90 45.89 14.12
N PRO A 55 -9.74 45.25 14.39
CA PRO A 55 -9.66 44.22 15.45
C PRO A 55 -9.89 44.85 16.82
N PRO A 56 -10.61 44.17 17.73
CA PRO A 56 -10.82 44.68 19.07
C PRO A 56 -9.52 44.77 19.84
N THR A 57 -9.26 45.94 20.39
CA THR A 57 -8.15 46.22 21.33
C THR A 57 -8.37 45.40 22.58
N PHE A 58 -7.54 44.40 22.82
CA PHE A 58 -7.54 43.68 24.10
C PHE A 58 -7.11 44.63 25.24
N GLN A 59 -8.04 44.99 26.11
CA GLN A 59 -7.72 45.64 27.37
C GLN A 59 -6.97 44.65 28.26
N HIS A 60 -5.80 45.09 28.71
CA HIS A 60 -4.93 44.36 29.62
C HIS A 60 -5.62 44.26 30.98
N VAL A 61 -6.14 43.07 31.32
CA VAL A 61 -6.62 42.76 32.68
C VAL A 61 -5.39 42.43 33.52
N PRO A 62 -5.14 43.16 34.65
CA PRO A 62 -4.02 42.84 35.53
C PRO A 62 -4.17 41.46 36.14
N GLN A 63 -3.16 40.62 35.99
CA GLN A 63 -3.15 39.33 36.72
C GLN A 63 -2.95 39.57 38.23
N PRO A 64 -3.66 38.85 39.12
CA PRO A 64 -3.42 38.91 40.54
C PRO A 64 -2.01 38.33 40.85
N LYS A 65 -1.23 39.08 41.67
CA LYS A 65 0.06 38.63 42.22
C LYS A 65 -0.11 37.31 42.97
N PRO A 66 0.77 36.29 42.71
CA PRO A 66 0.75 35.09 43.52
C PRO A 66 1.12 35.40 44.98
N PRO A 67 0.49 34.68 45.94
CA PRO A 67 0.81 34.88 47.36
C PRO A 67 2.26 34.43 47.65
N SER A 68 2.98 35.22 48.45
CA SER A 68 4.33 34.93 48.91
C SER A 68 4.41 33.58 49.59
N ALA A 69 5.09 32.63 49.01
CA ALA A 69 5.37 31.33 49.60
C ALA A 69 6.31 31.53 50.80
N LYS A 70 5.85 31.11 51.98
CA LYS A 70 6.69 30.93 53.16
C LYS A 70 7.77 29.89 52.85
N VAL A 71 9.02 30.27 53.04
CA VAL A 71 10.19 29.40 52.96
C VAL A 71 10.01 28.30 54.06
N GLN A 72 9.59 27.12 53.66
CA GLN A 72 9.73 25.92 54.48
C GLN A 72 11.08 25.29 54.23
N GLY A 73 11.78 24.96 55.34
CA GLY A 73 13.15 24.45 55.31
C GLY A 73 13.32 23.22 54.39
N GLN A 74 14.47 23.16 53.72
CA GLN A 74 14.87 22.02 52.89
C GLN A 74 14.88 20.75 53.75
N PRO A 75 14.26 19.67 53.26
CA PRO A 75 14.45 18.35 53.86
C PRO A 75 15.90 17.89 53.60
N PRO A 76 16.46 17.05 54.47
CA PRO A 76 17.84 16.57 54.33
C PRO A 76 17.97 15.76 53.04
N PRO A 77 19.17 15.69 52.43
CA PRO A 77 19.40 14.99 51.20
C PRO A 77 19.02 13.50 51.32
N ARG A 78 18.06 13.08 50.51
CA ARG A 78 17.72 11.67 50.38
C ARG A 78 18.92 10.94 49.77
N THR A 79 19.52 10.07 50.50
CA THR A 79 20.43 9.04 49.96
C THR A 79 19.70 8.21 48.94
N VAL A 80 20.07 8.37 47.68
CA VAL A 80 19.57 7.55 46.58
C VAL A 80 20.12 6.15 46.80
N PRO A 81 19.28 5.09 46.91
CA PRO A 81 19.80 3.72 47.00
C PRO A 81 20.56 3.44 45.68
N VAL A 82 21.84 3.07 45.81
CA VAL A 82 22.61 2.53 44.68
C VAL A 82 21.95 1.21 44.30
N LEU A 83 21.22 1.21 43.18
CA LEU A 83 20.66 0.02 42.58
C LEU A 83 21.84 -0.92 42.26
N PRO A 84 21.76 -2.23 42.64
CA PRO A 84 22.78 -3.19 42.24
C PRO A 84 22.92 -3.22 40.71
N PRO A 85 24.11 -3.45 40.16
CA PRO A 85 24.33 -3.50 38.73
C PRO A 85 23.37 -4.52 38.12
N ARG A 86 22.60 -4.04 37.11
CA ARG A 86 21.68 -4.90 36.37
C ARG A 86 22.45 -6.12 35.85
N PRO A 87 21.95 -7.35 36.01
CA PRO A 87 22.60 -8.52 35.44
C PRO A 87 22.82 -8.29 33.94
N ILE A 88 24.03 -8.44 33.47
CA ILE A 88 24.38 -8.41 32.04
C ILE A 88 23.48 -9.46 31.38
N ALA A 89 22.64 -9.03 30.48
CA ALA A 89 21.77 -9.91 29.71
C ALA A 89 22.65 -11.02 29.10
N LYS A 90 22.26 -12.28 29.30
CA LYS A 90 22.95 -13.41 28.67
C LYS A 90 23.05 -13.12 27.17
N PRO A 91 24.21 -13.36 26.54
CA PRO A 91 24.31 -13.22 25.07
C PRO A 91 23.18 -14.00 24.42
N GLY A 92 22.50 -13.38 23.48
CA GLY A 92 21.51 -14.07 22.64
C GLY A 92 22.15 -15.29 21.98
N PRO A 93 21.36 -16.27 21.52
CA PRO A 93 21.91 -17.45 20.86
C PRO A 93 22.93 -17.03 19.80
N ALA A 94 24.11 -17.67 19.84
CA ALA A 94 25.18 -17.40 18.88
C ALA A 94 24.62 -17.48 17.45
N PRO A 95 25.07 -16.63 16.52
CA PRO A 95 24.64 -16.72 15.11
C PRO A 95 24.93 -18.14 14.64
N THR A 96 23.89 -18.79 14.10
CA THR A 96 24.03 -20.12 13.50
C THR A 96 25.13 -20.02 12.44
N PRO A 97 26.08 -20.98 12.38
CA PRO A 97 27.12 -20.95 11.35
C PRO A 97 26.47 -20.81 9.98
N PRO A 98 27.10 -20.08 9.03
CA PRO A 98 26.54 -19.87 7.72
C PRO A 98 26.21 -21.22 7.10
N GLY A 99 24.92 -21.51 6.93
CA GLY A 99 24.41 -22.73 6.32
C GLY A 99 24.92 -22.82 4.89
N VAL A 100 25.10 -24.07 4.42
CA VAL A 100 25.37 -24.30 2.99
C VAL A 100 24.09 -24.00 2.22
N PHE A 101 24.13 -23.07 1.28
CA PHE A 101 23.01 -22.70 0.39
C PHE A 101 23.30 -23.15 -1.03
N PRO A 102 22.27 -23.50 -1.84
CA PRO A 102 20.86 -23.65 -1.45
C PRO A 102 20.60 -24.91 -0.62
N HIS A 103 19.57 -24.86 0.23
CA HIS A 103 19.07 -26.05 0.97
C HIS A 103 17.53 -26.07 1.03
N PRO A 104 16.91 -27.24 1.21
CA PRO A 104 15.48 -27.36 1.45
C PRO A 104 15.03 -26.54 2.67
N VAL A 105 13.85 -25.91 2.58
CA VAL A 105 13.32 -25.12 3.68
C VAL A 105 13.01 -25.99 4.89
N GLN A 106 13.36 -25.52 6.09
CA GLN A 106 13.25 -26.30 7.34
C GLN A 106 12.04 -25.90 8.19
N ASN A 107 11.52 -24.69 7.99
CA ASN A 107 10.44 -24.14 8.78
C ASN A 107 9.58 -23.19 7.96
N VAL A 108 8.46 -22.73 8.56
CA VAL A 108 7.48 -21.86 7.88
C VAL A 108 8.09 -20.51 7.47
N LEU A 109 8.96 -19.91 8.28
CA LEU A 109 9.58 -18.63 7.94
C LEU A 109 10.51 -18.75 6.72
N GLU A 110 11.31 -19.81 6.66
CA GLU A 110 12.14 -20.09 5.49
C GLU A 110 11.28 -20.36 4.24
N ALA A 111 10.15 -21.07 4.41
CA ALA A 111 9.21 -21.28 3.31
C ALA A 111 8.59 -19.95 2.84
N GLN A 112 8.16 -19.06 3.74
CA GLN A 112 7.66 -17.73 3.41
C GLN A 112 8.72 -16.91 2.65
N LEU A 113 9.98 -16.95 3.10
CA LEU A 113 11.09 -16.27 2.42
C LEU A 113 11.38 -16.84 1.03
N ALA A 114 11.47 -18.17 0.91
CA ALA A 114 11.75 -18.83 -0.35
C ALA A 114 10.62 -18.60 -1.39
N LEU A 115 9.36 -18.59 -0.95
CA LEU A 115 8.19 -18.26 -1.76
C LEU A 115 8.24 -16.80 -2.21
N ALA A 116 8.44 -15.87 -1.28
CA ALA A 116 8.48 -14.44 -1.57
C ALA A 116 9.58 -14.08 -2.60
N ARG A 117 10.77 -14.68 -2.48
CA ARG A 117 11.87 -14.52 -3.44
C ARG A 117 11.54 -15.03 -4.86
N GLN A 118 10.51 -15.87 -5.00
CA GLN A 118 9.98 -16.36 -6.28
C GLN A 118 8.74 -15.57 -6.75
N GLY A 119 8.43 -14.43 -6.13
CA GLY A 119 7.24 -13.64 -6.46
C GLY A 119 5.94 -14.19 -5.86
N ILE A 120 6.01 -15.25 -5.03
CA ILE A 120 4.84 -15.87 -4.38
C ILE A 120 4.72 -15.31 -2.96
N GLY A 121 3.99 -14.21 -2.80
CA GLY A 121 3.79 -13.54 -1.52
C GLY A 121 2.87 -14.32 -0.58
N SER A 122 3.29 -14.48 0.67
CA SER A 122 2.50 -15.10 1.75
C SER A 122 1.91 -14.09 2.73
N GLY A 123 1.83 -12.80 2.35
CA GLY A 123 1.56 -11.68 3.24
C GLY A 123 2.80 -11.21 3.97
N SER A 124 2.63 -10.48 5.06
CA SER A 124 3.75 -10.08 5.92
C SER A 124 4.42 -11.31 6.51
N LEU A 125 5.75 -11.39 6.39
CA LEU A 125 6.55 -12.49 6.95
C LEU A 125 6.38 -12.52 8.47
N ASP A 126 5.87 -13.61 9.01
CA ASP A 126 5.59 -13.78 10.44
C ASP A 126 6.04 -15.15 11.02
N GLY A 127 6.40 -16.09 10.14
CA GLY A 127 6.77 -17.46 10.51
C GLY A 127 5.57 -18.33 10.87
N LEU A 128 4.33 -17.94 10.56
CA LEU A 128 3.11 -18.67 10.87
C LEU A 128 2.45 -19.27 9.62
N LEU A 129 1.93 -20.49 9.78
CA LEU A 129 1.19 -21.17 8.72
C LEU A 129 -0.27 -20.71 8.70
N GLY A 130 -0.48 -19.43 8.35
CA GLY A 130 -1.80 -18.83 8.21
C GLY A 130 -2.47 -19.11 6.85
N PRO A 131 -3.69 -18.61 6.62
CA PRO A 131 -4.42 -18.80 5.35
C PRO A 131 -3.65 -18.32 4.12
N GLN A 132 -2.95 -17.18 4.21
CA GLN A 132 -2.15 -16.62 3.13
C GLN A 132 -0.93 -17.47 2.81
N THR A 133 -0.21 -17.95 3.84
CA THR A 133 0.90 -18.88 3.66
C THR A 133 0.44 -20.19 3.01
N ARG A 134 -0.74 -20.69 3.42
CA ARG A 134 -1.34 -21.88 2.78
C ARG A 134 -1.72 -21.63 1.32
N ALA A 135 -2.24 -20.45 0.99
CA ALA A 135 -2.53 -20.08 -0.40
C ALA A 135 -1.25 -20.03 -1.23
N ALA A 136 -0.20 -19.35 -0.74
CA ALA A 136 1.10 -19.29 -1.38
C ALA A 136 1.74 -20.68 -1.60
N LEU A 137 1.64 -21.56 -0.60
CA LEU A 137 2.10 -22.95 -0.74
C LEU A 137 1.32 -23.70 -1.82
N ARG A 138 -0.03 -23.56 -1.89
CA ARG A 138 -0.83 -24.19 -2.96
C ARG A 138 -0.40 -23.70 -4.34
N THR A 139 -0.18 -22.42 -4.50
CA THR A 139 0.30 -21.84 -5.77
C THR A 139 1.69 -22.39 -6.16
N PHE A 140 2.61 -22.48 -5.20
CA PHE A 140 3.91 -23.12 -5.42
C PHE A 140 3.77 -24.60 -5.81
N GLN A 141 2.97 -25.36 -5.06
CA GLN A 141 2.71 -26.78 -5.32
C GLN A 141 2.12 -27.00 -6.72
N GLN A 142 1.17 -26.16 -7.15
CA GLN A 142 0.62 -26.19 -8.51
C GLN A 142 1.70 -25.90 -9.56
N LYS A 143 2.50 -24.87 -9.37
CA LYS A 143 3.61 -24.49 -10.26
C LYS A 143 4.61 -25.65 -10.41
N GLU A 144 4.95 -26.31 -9.32
CA GLU A 144 5.91 -27.41 -9.28
C GLU A 144 5.28 -28.80 -9.54
N ARG A 145 3.96 -28.86 -9.85
CA ARG A 145 3.21 -30.10 -10.10
C ARG A 145 3.26 -31.10 -8.94
N LEU A 146 3.27 -30.57 -7.70
CA LEU A 146 3.19 -31.35 -6.47
C LEU A 146 1.72 -31.54 -6.05
N PRO A 147 1.42 -32.48 -5.12
CA PRO A 147 0.11 -32.55 -4.48
C PRO A 147 -0.24 -31.19 -3.82
N VAL A 148 -1.43 -30.64 -4.14
CA VAL A 148 -1.85 -29.29 -3.71
C VAL A 148 -2.48 -29.36 -2.32
N THR A 149 -1.65 -29.48 -1.29
CA THR A 149 -2.07 -29.63 0.12
C THR A 149 -2.20 -28.30 0.87
N GLY A 150 -1.45 -27.26 0.45
CA GLY A 150 -1.33 -26.00 1.16
C GLY A 150 -0.61 -26.13 2.50
N THR A 151 0.17 -27.19 2.68
CA THR A 151 1.01 -27.45 3.87
C THR A 151 2.46 -27.57 3.47
N LEU A 152 3.35 -27.40 4.44
CA LEU A 152 4.78 -27.61 4.26
C LEU A 152 5.10 -29.09 4.52
N ASP A 153 4.59 -29.97 3.62
CA ASP A 153 4.86 -31.39 3.64
C ASP A 153 6.27 -31.71 3.12
N PRO A 154 6.79 -32.95 3.33
CA PRO A 154 8.15 -33.33 2.94
C PRO A 154 8.46 -33.09 1.45
N ALA A 155 7.53 -33.39 0.54
CA ALA A 155 7.72 -33.18 -0.89
C ALA A 155 7.85 -31.67 -1.23
N THR A 156 7.04 -30.83 -0.55
CA THR A 156 7.12 -29.38 -0.69
C THR A 156 8.40 -28.83 -0.10
N GLN A 157 8.84 -29.32 1.07
CA GLN A 157 10.10 -28.91 1.69
C GLN A 157 11.29 -29.22 0.79
N GLU A 158 11.36 -30.41 0.26
CA GLU A 158 12.46 -30.85 -0.63
C GLU A 158 12.56 -29.99 -1.90
N ARG A 159 11.43 -29.60 -2.46
CA ARG A 159 11.34 -28.84 -3.72
C ARG A 159 11.53 -27.34 -3.53
N LEU A 160 11.12 -26.80 -2.38
CA LEU A 160 11.22 -25.37 -2.07
C LEU A 160 12.58 -25.08 -1.43
N LEU A 161 13.50 -24.51 -2.21
CA LEU A 161 14.87 -24.25 -1.80
C LEU A 161 15.04 -22.82 -1.28
N LEU A 162 15.71 -22.70 -0.13
CA LEU A 162 16.22 -21.43 0.36
C LEU A 162 17.59 -21.17 -0.28
N ALA A 163 17.63 -20.22 -1.21
CA ALA A 163 18.80 -19.97 -2.05
C ALA A 163 19.96 -19.24 -1.34
N THR A 164 19.64 -18.44 -0.31
CA THR A 164 20.62 -17.64 0.45
C THR A 164 20.17 -17.54 1.91
N ALA A 165 21.04 -17.02 2.78
CA ALA A 165 20.76 -16.86 4.21
C ALA A 165 19.38 -16.23 4.49
N PRO A 166 18.61 -16.74 5.48
CA PRO A 166 17.27 -16.26 5.78
C PRO A 166 17.24 -14.86 6.41
N TYR A 167 18.34 -14.46 7.02
CA TYR A 167 18.45 -13.18 7.72
C TYR A 167 19.60 -12.36 7.19
N THR A 168 19.45 -11.03 7.33
CA THR A 168 20.49 -10.04 7.07
C THR A 168 20.48 -8.97 8.15
N THR A 169 21.47 -8.09 8.13
CA THR A 169 21.58 -6.98 9.05
C THR A 169 21.02 -5.70 8.41
N TYR A 170 20.10 -5.05 9.10
CA TYR A 170 19.65 -3.70 8.79
C TYR A 170 20.33 -2.72 9.74
N ILE A 171 20.95 -1.68 9.21
CA ILE A 171 21.58 -0.62 10.00
C ILE A 171 20.65 0.60 9.97
N VAL A 172 20.18 1.04 11.13
CA VAL A 172 19.36 2.25 11.25
C VAL A 172 20.17 3.45 10.82
N THR A 173 19.67 4.18 9.84
CA THR A 173 20.35 5.36 9.30
C THR A 173 19.76 6.65 9.84
N THR A 174 20.54 7.75 9.82
CA THR A 174 20.02 9.09 10.13
C THR A 174 18.84 9.46 9.22
N ASN A 175 18.91 9.13 7.92
CA ASN A 175 17.81 9.36 6.99
C ASN A 175 16.56 8.57 7.35
N GLY A 176 16.70 7.31 7.80
CA GLY A 176 15.59 6.50 8.28
C GLY A 176 14.89 7.14 9.48
N LEU A 177 15.67 7.63 10.45
CA LEU A 177 15.12 8.34 11.61
C LEU A 177 14.47 9.68 11.23
N ALA A 178 15.02 10.41 10.27
CA ALA A 178 14.48 11.70 9.81
C ALA A 178 13.12 11.56 9.09
N ARG A 179 12.77 10.37 8.62
CA ARG A 179 11.46 10.05 8.02
C ARG A 179 10.37 9.86 9.08
N LEU A 180 10.73 9.63 10.33
CA LEU A 180 9.74 9.34 11.37
C LEU A 180 8.97 10.60 11.76
N GLN A 181 7.64 10.50 11.75
CA GLN A 181 6.79 11.63 12.12
C GLN A 181 5.48 11.13 12.76
N PRO A 182 4.92 11.83 13.75
CA PRO A 182 3.59 11.54 14.25
C PRO A 182 2.54 11.74 13.15
N LEU A 183 1.67 10.78 12.96
CA LEU A 183 0.55 10.92 12.03
C LEU A 183 -0.67 11.51 12.73
N SER A 184 -1.28 12.50 12.10
CA SER A 184 -2.55 13.04 12.57
C SER A 184 -3.63 11.95 12.58
N ARG A 185 -4.48 11.97 13.60
CA ARG A 185 -5.64 11.07 13.71
C ARG A 185 -6.83 11.54 12.86
N THR A 186 -6.82 12.78 12.39
CA THR A 186 -7.91 13.39 11.61
C THR A 186 -7.53 13.50 10.13
N TRP A 187 -8.54 13.48 9.26
CA TRP A 187 -8.35 13.68 7.82
C TRP A 187 -7.81 15.09 7.52
N LEU A 188 -8.37 16.10 8.18
CA LEU A 188 -7.90 17.47 8.07
C LEU A 188 -6.43 17.60 8.49
N GLY A 189 -6.07 17.04 9.65
CA GLY A 189 -4.70 17.08 10.11
C GLY A 189 -3.72 16.34 9.18
N LYS A 190 -4.12 15.18 8.63
CA LYS A 190 -3.32 14.48 7.62
C LYS A 190 -3.12 15.29 6.35
N SER A 191 -4.12 16.04 5.89
CA SER A 191 -4.00 16.89 4.71
C SER A 191 -3.07 18.09 4.90
N GLN A 192 -2.76 18.45 6.14
CA GLN A 192 -1.84 19.53 6.49
C GLN A 192 -0.39 19.07 6.69
N GLN A 193 -0.13 17.77 6.69
CA GLN A 193 1.21 17.21 6.76
C GLN A 193 1.90 17.30 5.40
N THR A 194 3.24 17.32 5.40
CA THR A 194 4.04 17.35 4.15
C THR A 194 4.19 15.97 3.52
N ALA A 195 4.10 14.92 4.32
CA ALA A 195 4.13 13.53 3.92
C ALA A 195 3.34 12.68 4.93
N LEU A 196 2.89 11.49 4.55
CA LEU A 196 2.38 10.48 5.46
C LEU A 196 3.41 9.35 5.57
N ASP A 197 4.57 9.70 6.14
CA ASP A 197 5.70 8.79 6.30
C ASP A 197 5.54 7.92 7.57
N TYR A 198 6.51 7.12 7.96
CA TYR A 198 6.45 6.17 9.06
C TYR A 198 6.26 6.83 10.44
N GLU A 199 5.47 6.23 11.33
CA GLU A 199 5.34 6.70 12.73
C GLU A 199 6.49 6.20 13.62
N SER A 200 7.12 5.07 13.28
CA SER A 200 8.17 4.46 14.08
C SER A 200 9.21 3.74 13.25
N ILE A 201 10.41 3.61 13.82
CA ILE A 201 11.49 2.82 13.21
C ILE A 201 11.12 1.35 13.06
N LEU A 202 10.31 0.80 13.97
CA LEU A 202 9.83 -0.57 13.87
C LEU A 202 8.94 -0.77 12.64
N GLU A 203 8.06 0.17 12.36
CA GLU A 203 7.20 0.18 11.18
C GLU A 203 8.04 0.26 9.91
N LEU A 204 8.97 1.20 9.82
CA LEU A 204 9.87 1.36 8.69
C LEU A 204 10.65 0.06 8.42
N VAL A 205 11.25 -0.53 9.45
CA VAL A 205 12.06 -1.75 9.32
C VAL A 205 11.17 -2.95 8.95
N ALA A 206 9.98 -3.07 9.54
CA ALA A 206 9.04 -4.13 9.21
C ALA A 206 8.58 -4.05 7.75
N GLU A 207 8.23 -2.85 7.28
CA GLU A 207 7.77 -2.66 5.91
C GLU A 207 8.90 -2.89 4.89
N THR A 208 10.08 -2.33 5.10
CA THR A 208 11.23 -2.52 4.20
C THR A 208 11.74 -3.96 4.15
N SER A 209 11.51 -4.75 5.21
CA SER A 209 11.82 -6.19 5.24
C SER A 209 10.61 -7.09 4.99
N HIS A 210 9.50 -6.55 4.48
CA HIS A 210 8.23 -7.23 4.16
C HIS A 210 7.67 -8.07 5.32
N SER A 211 7.90 -7.62 6.55
CA SER A 211 7.70 -8.41 7.75
C SER A 211 6.56 -7.88 8.61
N HIS A 212 5.96 -8.75 9.39
CA HIS A 212 5.10 -8.34 10.49
C HIS A 212 5.96 -7.70 11.60
N PRO A 213 5.57 -6.55 12.18
CA PRO A 213 6.35 -5.89 13.25
C PRO A 213 6.71 -6.82 14.41
N ASN A 214 5.83 -7.77 14.76
CA ASN A 214 6.13 -8.75 15.81
C ASN A 214 7.26 -9.71 15.46
N LEU A 215 7.47 -10.03 14.17
CA LEU A 215 8.64 -10.82 13.77
C LEU A 215 9.93 -10.02 14.02
N ILE A 216 9.95 -8.74 13.62
CA ILE A 216 11.11 -7.88 13.85
C ILE A 216 11.44 -7.76 15.34
N ARG A 217 10.42 -7.62 16.20
CA ARG A 217 10.64 -7.64 17.67
C ARG A 217 11.21 -8.96 18.16
N ARG A 218 10.70 -10.10 17.67
CA ARG A 218 11.22 -11.43 18.06
C ARG A 218 12.66 -11.67 17.62
N LEU A 219 13.04 -11.15 16.46
CA LEU A 219 14.42 -11.24 15.96
C LEU A 219 15.39 -10.33 16.73
N ASN A 220 14.87 -9.29 17.40
CA ASN A 220 15.67 -8.28 18.10
C ASN A 220 15.17 -8.07 19.54
N PRO A 221 15.18 -9.09 20.40
CA PRO A 221 14.57 -9.02 21.73
C PRO A 221 15.28 -8.08 22.71
N ALA A 222 16.54 -7.73 22.45
CA ALA A 222 17.32 -6.82 23.28
C ALA A 222 17.18 -5.35 22.91
N VAL A 223 16.45 -5.02 21.83
CA VAL A 223 16.31 -3.66 21.31
C VAL A 223 15.24 -2.91 22.11
N ASP A 224 15.63 -1.75 22.65
CA ASP A 224 14.67 -0.78 23.18
C ASP A 224 14.09 0.05 22.02
N TRP A 225 12.88 -0.33 21.57
CA TRP A 225 12.20 0.30 20.43
C TRP A 225 11.76 1.75 20.68
N THR A 226 11.84 2.21 21.93
CA THR A 226 11.52 3.61 22.26
C THR A 226 12.73 4.53 22.14
N ASN A 227 13.94 3.97 22.05
CA ASN A 227 15.20 4.72 22.02
C ASN A 227 16.18 4.14 20.97
N VAL A 228 15.71 3.90 19.76
CA VAL A 228 16.56 3.45 18.65
C VAL A 228 17.29 4.65 18.04
N VAL A 229 18.60 4.54 17.87
CA VAL A 229 19.47 5.57 17.33
C VAL A 229 20.14 5.14 16.02
N ALA A 230 20.68 6.10 15.27
CA ALA A 230 21.47 5.81 14.08
C ALA A 230 22.68 4.94 14.43
N GLY A 231 22.99 3.95 13.58
CA GLY A 231 24.00 2.93 13.82
C GLY A 231 23.49 1.69 14.57
N THR A 232 22.27 1.71 15.13
CA THR A 232 21.65 0.49 15.70
C THR A 232 21.54 -0.57 14.62
N THR A 233 22.06 -1.78 14.93
CA THR A 233 22.00 -2.94 14.04
C THR A 233 20.83 -3.83 14.42
N LEU A 234 20.04 -4.22 13.41
CA LEU A 234 18.85 -5.05 13.57
C LEU A 234 18.96 -6.27 12.66
N GLN A 235 18.60 -7.45 13.19
CA GLN A 235 18.40 -8.63 12.39
C GLN A 235 17.03 -8.59 11.71
N VAL A 236 17.01 -8.76 10.39
CA VAL A 236 15.78 -8.72 9.60
C VAL A 236 15.73 -9.89 8.62
N PRO A 237 14.57 -10.31 8.13
CA PRO A 237 14.47 -11.23 7.01
C PRO A 237 15.22 -10.71 5.79
N ASN A 238 16.00 -11.58 5.17
CA ASN A 238 16.75 -11.27 3.95
C ASN A 238 15.82 -11.44 2.75
N ILE A 239 15.06 -10.40 2.45
CA ILE A 239 14.16 -10.36 1.29
C ILE A 239 14.74 -9.43 0.23
N ALA A 240 14.97 -9.97 -0.97
CA ALA A 240 15.34 -9.18 -2.13
C ALA A 240 14.46 -9.64 -3.29
N TYR A 241 13.71 -8.72 -3.86
CA TYR A 241 13.08 -8.93 -5.15
C TYR A 241 14.07 -8.55 -6.24
N THR A 242 14.21 -9.42 -7.22
CA THR A 242 14.82 -9.02 -8.50
C THR A 242 13.80 -8.19 -9.27
N ASP A 243 14.27 -7.16 -9.95
CA ASP A 243 13.40 -6.43 -10.87
C ASP A 243 12.88 -7.39 -11.96
N PRO A 244 11.62 -7.26 -12.35
CA PRO A 244 11.05 -8.13 -13.37
C PRO A 244 11.69 -7.84 -14.73
N ASP A 245 12.05 -8.91 -15.46
CA ASP A 245 12.65 -8.81 -16.79
C ASP A 245 11.63 -8.39 -17.88
N ALA A 246 10.33 -8.52 -17.60
CA ALA A 246 9.26 -8.24 -18.55
C ALA A 246 8.00 -7.71 -17.86
N LYS A 247 7.13 -7.09 -18.67
CA LYS A 247 5.79 -6.68 -18.22
C LYS A 247 4.85 -7.90 -18.19
N ALA A 248 3.85 -7.84 -17.30
CA ALA A 248 2.77 -8.81 -17.31
C ALA A 248 1.88 -8.64 -18.55
N ALA A 249 1.36 -9.75 -19.08
CA ALA A 249 0.38 -9.73 -20.15
C ALA A 249 -1.02 -9.43 -19.60
N PHE A 250 -1.36 -10.00 -18.45
CA PHE A 250 -2.62 -9.79 -17.75
C PHE A 250 -2.47 -10.09 -16.25
N ALA A 251 -3.48 -9.69 -15.48
CA ALA A 251 -3.62 -10.08 -14.09
C ALA A 251 -5.00 -10.71 -13.83
N THR A 252 -5.10 -11.55 -12.80
CA THR A 252 -6.34 -12.08 -12.26
C THR A 252 -6.50 -11.66 -10.80
N ILE A 253 -7.74 -11.43 -10.37
CA ILE A 253 -8.08 -11.18 -8.96
C ILE A 253 -9.18 -12.16 -8.58
N SER A 254 -8.84 -13.16 -7.75
CA SER A 254 -9.82 -14.05 -7.16
C SER A 254 -10.43 -13.42 -5.91
N LEU A 255 -11.73 -13.19 -5.94
CA LEU A 255 -12.47 -12.63 -4.79
C LEU A 255 -12.58 -13.65 -3.66
N SER A 256 -12.85 -14.91 -3.98
CA SER A 256 -12.93 -16.00 -2.99
C SER A 256 -11.57 -16.33 -2.40
N GLY A 257 -10.51 -16.35 -3.24
CA GLY A 257 -9.14 -16.59 -2.83
C GLY A 257 -8.49 -15.41 -2.10
N LYS A 258 -9.02 -14.20 -2.28
CA LYS A 258 -8.41 -12.94 -1.81
C LYS A 258 -6.96 -12.82 -2.27
N VAL A 259 -6.75 -13.01 -3.55
CA VAL A 259 -5.43 -13.09 -4.19
C VAL A 259 -5.47 -12.32 -5.51
N LEU A 260 -4.34 -11.64 -5.81
CA LEU A 260 -4.02 -11.09 -7.11
C LEU A 260 -2.84 -11.88 -7.69
N GLU A 261 -2.96 -12.33 -8.92
CA GLU A 261 -1.89 -12.99 -9.67
C GLU A 261 -1.64 -12.24 -10.98
N ALA A 262 -0.38 -12.17 -11.42
CA ALA A 262 -0.05 -11.62 -12.73
C ALA A 262 0.76 -12.64 -13.53
N PHE A 263 0.55 -12.65 -14.84
CA PHE A 263 1.07 -13.66 -15.75
C PHE A 263 1.75 -13.01 -16.95
N ASP A 264 2.72 -13.72 -17.52
CA ASP A 264 3.32 -13.37 -18.81
C ASP A 264 2.43 -13.80 -20.00
N ALA A 265 2.87 -13.52 -21.22
CA ALA A 265 2.16 -13.89 -22.46
C ALA A 265 2.07 -15.41 -22.68
N HIS A 266 2.88 -16.21 -21.99
CA HIS A 266 2.85 -17.68 -22.01
C HIS A 266 2.08 -18.29 -20.86
N THR A 267 1.34 -17.46 -20.09
CA THR A 267 0.60 -17.86 -18.89
C THR A 267 1.47 -18.37 -17.74
N ASN A 268 2.77 -18.05 -17.74
CA ASN A 268 3.60 -18.32 -16.58
C ASN A 268 3.30 -17.32 -15.47
N LEU A 269 3.16 -17.81 -14.25
CA LEU A 269 2.96 -16.98 -13.07
C LEU A 269 4.21 -16.13 -12.80
N LEU A 270 4.03 -14.81 -12.81
CA LEU A 270 5.06 -13.85 -12.42
C LEU A 270 4.97 -13.51 -10.93
N VAL A 271 3.76 -13.24 -10.44
CA VAL A 271 3.52 -12.94 -9.02
C VAL A 271 2.19 -13.51 -8.53
N HIS A 272 2.16 -13.84 -7.23
CA HIS A 272 0.98 -14.19 -6.44
C HIS A 272 1.01 -13.34 -5.17
N PHE A 273 0.04 -12.45 -4.99
CA PHE A 273 -0.02 -11.54 -3.86
C PHE A 273 -1.36 -11.64 -3.11
N PRO A 274 -1.35 -11.80 -1.78
CA PRO A 274 -2.56 -11.62 -0.99
C PRO A 274 -3.21 -10.27 -1.25
N CYS A 275 -4.54 -10.26 -1.33
CA CYS A 275 -5.31 -9.08 -1.69
C CYS A 275 -6.51 -8.91 -0.75
N SER A 276 -6.73 -7.72 -0.21
CA SER A 276 -8.01 -7.37 0.43
C SER A 276 -9.01 -6.90 -0.62
N ILE A 277 -10.24 -7.35 -0.49
CA ILE A 277 -11.35 -7.03 -1.40
C ILE A 277 -12.42 -6.19 -0.69
N ALA A 278 -13.41 -5.70 -1.43
CA ALA A 278 -14.52 -4.95 -0.87
C ALA A 278 -15.32 -5.77 0.14
N GLN A 279 -15.75 -5.14 1.26
CA GLN A 279 -16.64 -5.74 2.24
C GLN A 279 -18.01 -6.05 1.64
N ARG A 280 -18.58 -5.04 0.99
CA ARG A 280 -19.90 -5.16 0.36
C ARG A 280 -19.80 -5.89 -0.98
N VAL A 281 -20.60 -6.96 -1.13
CA VAL A 281 -20.59 -7.81 -2.34
C VAL A 281 -20.93 -7.01 -3.60
N GLU A 282 -21.88 -6.07 -3.50
CA GLU A 282 -22.28 -5.19 -4.58
C GLU A 282 -21.19 -4.22 -5.07
N LYS A 283 -20.14 -4.05 -4.26
CA LYS A 283 -18.93 -3.26 -4.61
C LYS A 283 -17.79 -4.13 -5.15
N ARG A 284 -18.00 -5.41 -5.39
CA ARG A 284 -17.01 -6.32 -5.97
C ARG A 284 -17.25 -6.39 -7.48
N PRO A 285 -16.42 -5.72 -8.29
CA PRO A 285 -16.54 -5.84 -9.73
C PRO A 285 -16.20 -7.27 -10.14
N ILE A 286 -16.90 -7.82 -11.10
CA ILE A 286 -16.63 -9.11 -11.71
C ILE A 286 -16.52 -8.91 -13.21
N GLY A 287 -15.61 -9.65 -13.86
CA GLY A 287 -15.34 -9.59 -15.28
C GLY A 287 -14.05 -8.90 -15.64
N GLU A 288 -13.94 -8.49 -16.88
CA GLU A 288 -12.74 -7.87 -17.44
C GLU A 288 -12.72 -6.36 -17.16
N LEU A 289 -11.63 -5.89 -16.61
CA LEU A 289 -11.27 -4.49 -16.40
C LEU A 289 -9.90 -4.23 -17.04
N HIS A 290 -9.53 -2.96 -17.23
CA HIS A 290 -8.23 -2.59 -17.76
C HIS A 290 -7.53 -1.57 -16.88
N VAL A 291 -6.21 -1.62 -16.83
CA VAL A 291 -5.41 -0.59 -16.18
C VAL A 291 -5.57 0.72 -16.94
N ALA A 292 -6.11 1.76 -16.28
CA ALA A 292 -6.36 3.07 -16.87
C ALA A 292 -5.28 4.08 -16.50
N VAL A 293 -4.72 4.00 -15.28
CA VAL A 293 -3.70 4.93 -14.79
C VAL A 293 -2.75 4.21 -13.84
N ILE A 294 -1.47 4.64 -13.85
CA ILE A 294 -0.41 4.12 -12.98
C ILE A 294 0.23 5.32 -12.30
N ALA A 295 0.19 5.36 -10.96
CA ALA A 295 0.75 6.44 -10.18
C ALA A 295 1.61 5.89 -9.03
N PRO A 296 2.94 6.00 -9.11
CA PRO A 296 3.80 5.75 -7.97
C PRO A 296 3.68 6.90 -6.97
N ASN A 297 3.72 6.55 -5.68
CA ASN A 297 3.69 7.48 -4.55
C ASN A 297 2.60 8.57 -4.67
N PRO A 298 1.30 8.18 -4.79
CA PRO A 298 0.21 9.10 -5.12
C PRO A 298 -0.22 9.97 -3.94
N ASN A 299 -0.77 11.15 -4.24
CA ASN A 299 -1.67 11.83 -3.32
C ASN A 299 -2.99 11.05 -3.23
N TYR A 300 -3.68 11.19 -2.11
CA TYR A 300 -5.04 10.67 -1.94
C TYR A 300 -6.03 11.82 -1.79
N THR A 301 -7.08 11.84 -2.62
CA THR A 301 -8.20 12.78 -2.44
C THR A 301 -9.24 12.13 -1.55
N PHE A 302 -9.32 12.59 -0.29
CA PHE A 302 -10.42 12.23 0.61
C PHE A 302 -11.67 12.99 0.21
N ASP A 303 -12.71 12.25 -0.10
CA ASP A 303 -14.04 12.78 -0.41
C ASP A 303 -14.99 12.45 0.74
N PRO A 304 -15.46 13.44 1.52
CA PRO A 304 -16.36 13.20 2.65
C PRO A 304 -17.63 12.42 2.28
N ASP A 305 -18.16 12.61 1.07
CA ASP A 305 -19.39 11.96 0.61
C ASP A 305 -19.24 10.44 0.46
N VAL A 306 -18.00 9.95 0.31
CA VAL A 306 -17.71 8.50 0.21
C VAL A 306 -17.68 7.83 1.59
N PHE A 307 -17.55 8.60 2.67
CA PHE A 307 -17.40 8.09 4.04
C PHE A 307 -18.48 8.62 4.99
N PRO A 308 -19.78 8.43 4.71
CA PRO A 308 -20.88 8.98 5.52
C PRO A 308 -20.90 8.44 6.96
N GLU A 309 -20.26 7.31 7.22
CA GLU A 309 -20.08 6.72 8.55
C GLU A 309 -19.09 7.50 9.43
N SER A 310 -18.15 8.23 8.83
CA SER A 310 -17.14 9.01 9.55
C SER A 310 -17.76 10.27 10.17
N ALA A 311 -17.61 10.44 11.49
CA ALA A 311 -18.08 11.65 12.17
C ALA A 311 -17.38 12.91 11.66
N GLU A 312 -16.08 12.82 11.37
CA GLU A 312 -15.30 13.93 10.79
C GLU A 312 -15.74 14.21 9.34
N ALA A 313 -15.98 13.19 8.52
CA ALA A 313 -16.45 13.39 7.15
C ALA A 313 -17.78 14.15 7.10
N ARG A 314 -18.72 13.86 8.02
CA ARG A 314 -19.99 14.60 8.10
C ARG A 314 -19.83 16.08 8.46
N GLN A 315 -18.72 16.48 9.07
CA GLN A 315 -18.42 17.88 9.41
C GLN A 315 -17.62 18.59 8.32
N LEU A 316 -16.93 17.83 7.48
CA LEU A 316 -16.14 18.37 6.37
C LEU A 316 -17.06 18.64 5.17
N GLN A 317 -16.99 19.86 4.65
CA GLN A 317 -17.76 20.28 3.46
C GLN A 317 -16.92 20.33 2.18
N THR A 318 -15.65 19.99 2.28
CA THR A 318 -14.69 20.07 1.18
C THR A 318 -13.83 18.81 1.09
N LYS A 319 -13.45 18.45 -0.13
CA LYS A 319 -12.47 17.38 -0.36
C LYS A 319 -11.10 17.81 0.15
N LEU A 320 -10.36 16.87 0.72
CA LEU A 320 -9.02 17.08 1.22
C LEU A 320 -8.02 16.31 0.35
N VAL A 321 -6.87 16.91 0.07
CA VAL A 321 -5.77 16.22 -0.60
C VAL A 321 -4.75 15.82 0.47
N LEU A 322 -4.56 14.52 0.63
CA LEU A 322 -3.60 13.95 1.56
C LEU A 322 -2.27 13.72 0.84
N PRO A 323 -1.14 14.08 1.45
CA PRO A 323 0.18 13.90 0.82
C PRO A 323 0.55 12.42 0.68
N PRO A 324 1.56 12.11 -0.17
CA PRO A 324 2.03 10.76 -0.39
C PRO A 324 2.77 10.20 0.85
N GLY A 325 3.01 8.90 0.82
CA GLY A 325 3.80 8.16 1.80
C GLY A 325 3.24 6.79 2.11
N PRO A 326 3.98 5.94 2.84
CA PRO A 326 3.56 4.58 3.19
C PRO A 326 2.25 4.57 4.01
N ASN A 327 2.00 5.60 4.79
CA ASN A 327 0.79 5.78 5.61
C ASN A 327 -0.33 6.56 4.91
N ASN A 328 -0.20 6.80 3.60
CA ASN A 328 -1.31 7.29 2.79
C ASN A 328 -2.40 6.20 2.70
N PRO A 329 -3.71 6.53 2.68
CA PRO A 329 -4.80 5.56 2.56
C PRO A 329 -4.68 4.58 1.39
N VAL A 330 -4.01 4.98 0.30
CA VAL A 330 -3.72 4.12 -0.86
C VAL A 330 -2.25 3.68 -0.93
N GLY A 331 -1.49 3.90 0.14
CA GLY A 331 -0.08 3.52 0.25
C GLY A 331 0.81 4.22 -0.78
N VAL A 332 1.85 3.52 -1.20
CA VAL A 332 2.90 4.04 -2.10
C VAL A 332 2.63 3.81 -3.60
N ALA A 333 1.49 3.18 -3.94
CA ALA A 333 1.18 2.83 -5.32
C ALA A 333 -0.33 2.87 -5.57
N TRP A 334 -0.72 3.43 -6.72
CA TRP A 334 -2.08 3.40 -7.23
C TRP A 334 -2.10 2.94 -8.68
N ILE A 335 -2.86 1.90 -8.95
CA ILE A 335 -3.15 1.36 -10.29
C ILE A 335 -4.65 1.48 -10.48
N GLY A 336 -5.09 2.56 -11.12
CA GLY A 336 -6.50 2.83 -11.39
C GLY A 336 -7.01 1.94 -12.52
N LEU A 337 -8.23 1.42 -12.36
CA LEU A 337 -8.90 0.61 -13.37
C LEU A 337 -9.90 1.47 -14.18
N ASP A 338 -10.30 1.01 -15.35
CA ASP A 338 -11.24 1.69 -16.25
C ASP A 338 -12.68 1.77 -15.72
N LYS A 339 -12.97 1.08 -14.60
CA LYS A 339 -14.19 1.27 -13.83
C LYS A 339 -14.01 2.42 -12.82
N PRO A 340 -14.80 3.51 -12.91
CA PRO A 340 -14.65 4.67 -12.03
C PRO A 340 -14.70 4.30 -10.54
N GLY A 341 -13.72 4.80 -9.77
CA GLY A 341 -13.60 4.57 -8.33
C GLY A 341 -12.98 3.24 -7.93
N TYR A 342 -12.53 2.42 -8.88
CA TYR A 342 -11.84 1.16 -8.62
C TYR A 342 -10.35 1.23 -8.95
N GLY A 343 -9.55 0.56 -8.14
CA GLY A 343 -8.11 0.47 -8.33
C GLY A 343 -7.47 -0.60 -7.45
N ILE A 344 -6.22 -0.90 -7.77
CA ILE A 344 -5.32 -1.76 -7.00
C ILE A 344 -4.30 -0.84 -6.34
N HIS A 345 -4.10 -0.94 -5.03
CA HIS A 345 -3.24 0.02 -4.33
C HIS A 345 -2.60 -0.57 -3.06
N GLY A 346 -1.61 0.14 -2.53
CA GLY A 346 -0.99 -0.17 -1.26
C GLY A 346 -1.88 0.13 -0.03
N THR A 347 -1.32 0.01 1.18
CA THR A 347 -2.06 0.25 2.43
C THR A 347 -1.12 0.63 3.55
N PRO A 348 -1.55 1.49 4.50
CA PRO A 348 -0.81 1.79 5.72
C PRO A 348 -0.76 0.63 6.73
N THR A 349 -1.51 -0.44 6.50
CA THR A 349 -1.57 -1.60 7.39
C THR A 349 -1.33 -2.90 6.63
N PRO A 350 -0.09 -3.10 6.09
CA PRO A 350 0.20 -4.24 5.21
C PRO A 350 -0.03 -5.61 5.86
N GLU A 351 0.11 -5.72 7.18
CA GLU A 351 -0.17 -6.95 7.94
C GLU A 351 -1.66 -7.32 7.99
N GLN A 352 -2.56 -6.40 7.63
CA GLN A 352 -4.00 -6.62 7.58
C GLN A 352 -4.51 -7.03 6.18
N VAL A 353 -3.66 -7.02 5.16
CA VAL A 353 -4.03 -7.41 3.80
C VAL A 353 -4.58 -8.84 3.77
N GLY A 354 -5.70 -9.05 3.07
CA GLY A 354 -6.42 -10.33 3.01
C GLY A 354 -7.18 -10.72 4.28
N ARG A 355 -6.97 -10.00 5.40
CA ARG A 355 -7.65 -10.21 6.70
C ARG A 355 -8.78 -9.21 6.93
N THR A 356 -8.59 -7.98 6.48
CA THR A 356 -9.59 -6.91 6.52
C THR A 356 -10.10 -6.60 5.13
N GLU A 357 -11.27 -5.99 5.06
CA GLU A 357 -11.96 -5.66 3.82
C GLU A 357 -11.86 -4.17 3.49
N SER A 358 -12.13 -3.80 2.24
CA SER A 358 -12.06 -2.44 1.72
C SER A 358 -13.46 -1.86 1.44
N HIS A 359 -13.53 -0.57 1.07
CA HIS A 359 -14.74 0.09 0.62
C HIS A 359 -15.07 -0.17 -0.87
N GLY A 360 -14.15 -0.80 -1.63
CA GLY A 360 -14.35 -1.05 -3.06
C GLY A 360 -13.09 -1.53 -3.79
N CYS A 361 -11.95 -0.93 -3.48
CA CYS A 361 -10.68 -1.21 -4.15
C CYS A 361 -10.00 -2.50 -3.68
N PHE A 362 -8.99 -2.92 -4.43
CA PHE A 362 -8.12 -4.07 -4.14
C PHE A 362 -6.86 -3.60 -3.42
N ARG A 363 -6.69 -4.01 -2.14
CA ARG A 363 -5.51 -3.60 -1.35
C ARG A 363 -4.44 -4.66 -1.35
N LEU A 364 -3.22 -4.24 -1.61
CA LEU A 364 -1.99 -5.02 -1.47
C LEU A 364 -1.12 -4.44 -0.36
N ALA A 365 -0.17 -5.21 0.16
CA ALA A 365 0.91 -4.64 0.94
C ALA A 365 1.70 -3.63 0.07
N ASN A 366 2.25 -2.57 0.67
CA ASN A 366 2.94 -1.52 -0.07
C ASN A 366 4.05 -2.07 -0.98
N TRP A 367 4.89 -2.96 -0.49
CA TRP A 367 5.96 -3.60 -1.26
C TRP A 367 5.44 -4.43 -2.45
N ASN A 368 4.27 -5.09 -2.31
CA ASN A 368 3.65 -5.84 -3.40
C ASN A 368 3.03 -4.90 -4.44
N ALA A 369 2.40 -3.81 -4.00
CA ALA A 369 1.83 -2.79 -4.88
C ALA A 369 2.94 -2.08 -5.67
N GLU A 370 4.05 -1.73 -5.02
CA GLU A 370 5.23 -1.15 -5.65
C GLU A 370 5.86 -2.11 -6.68
N TYR A 371 5.98 -3.40 -6.34
CA TYR A 371 6.47 -4.40 -7.30
C TYR A 371 5.52 -4.55 -8.48
N LEU A 372 4.21 -4.53 -8.25
CA LEU A 372 3.20 -4.62 -9.30
C LEU A 372 3.27 -3.44 -10.28
N LEU A 373 3.63 -2.21 -9.82
CA LEU A 373 3.86 -1.06 -10.71
C LEU A 373 4.92 -1.35 -11.79
N LYS A 374 5.90 -2.19 -11.48
CA LYS A 374 6.95 -2.58 -12.43
C LYS A 374 6.43 -3.53 -13.51
N LEU A 375 5.39 -4.30 -13.22
CA LEU A 375 4.81 -5.31 -14.11
C LEU A 375 3.70 -4.75 -15.01
N VAL A 376 2.87 -3.82 -14.51
CA VAL A 376 1.69 -3.33 -15.23
C VAL A 376 1.99 -2.28 -16.28
N TRP A 377 1.05 -2.07 -17.21
CA TRP A 377 1.05 -1.03 -18.23
C TRP A 377 -0.39 -0.57 -18.50
N VAL A 378 -0.58 0.65 -19.00
CA VAL A 378 -1.91 1.22 -19.29
C VAL A 378 -2.56 0.47 -20.44
N GLY A 379 -3.76 -0.07 -20.22
CA GLY A 379 -4.47 -0.95 -21.15
C GLY A 379 -4.32 -2.44 -20.81
N MET A 380 -3.50 -2.82 -19.82
CA MET A 380 -3.36 -4.22 -19.40
C MET A 380 -4.68 -4.79 -18.87
N PRO A 381 -5.14 -5.95 -19.35
CA PRO A 381 -6.36 -6.60 -18.83
C PRO A 381 -6.17 -7.11 -17.39
N VAL A 382 -7.24 -6.95 -16.61
CA VAL A 382 -7.37 -7.43 -15.23
C VAL A 382 -8.70 -8.18 -15.10
N TYR A 383 -8.65 -9.48 -14.94
CA TYR A 383 -9.82 -10.34 -14.82
C TYR A 383 -10.18 -10.52 -13.34
N VAL A 384 -11.37 -10.09 -12.96
CA VAL A 384 -11.89 -10.26 -11.59
C VAL A 384 -12.87 -11.42 -11.57
N GLU A 385 -12.52 -12.44 -10.78
CA GLU A 385 -13.25 -13.71 -10.68
C GLU A 385 -13.88 -13.84 -9.29
N PRO A 386 -15.03 -14.55 -9.17
CA PRO A 386 -15.74 -14.79 -7.91
C PRO A 386 -14.92 -15.41 -6.79
#